data_f75ea0458d1df7f1fca0e34b4e9ad876
#
_entry.id   f75ea0458d1df7f1fca0e34b4e9ad876
#
_cell.length_a   1.000
_cell.length_b   1.000
_cell.length_c   1.000
_cell.angle_alpha   90.00
_cell.angle_beta   90.00
_cell.angle_gamma   90.00
#
_symmetry.space_group_name_H-M   'P 1'
#
loop_
_entity.id
_entity.type
_entity.pdbx_description
1 polymer ?
#
loop_
_entity_poly.entity_id
_entity_poly.type
_entity_poly.pdbx_seq_one_letter_code
_entity_poly.pdbx_strand_id
1 'polypeptide(L)'
;MFLTQGVIAERLTGKSWEENIKERFFAPLGMDRSNVSIKELENSTNAALGYELYKDSVLRKMPYYKIAAMAPAGSINSSVNEMAKWLKVWINNGKYNNRVKFNF
;
A
#
# COMPACT_ATOMS: atom_id res chain seq x y z
N MET A 1 13.07 -7.37 -8.29
CA MET A 1 13.51 -5.96 -8.17
C MET A 1 12.85 -5.21 -7.01
N PHE A 2 11.54 -5.10 -6.91
CA PHE A 2 10.87 -4.41 -5.78
C PHE A 2 11.16 -5.01 -4.41
N LEU A 3 11.22 -6.34 -4.30
CA LEU A 3 11.57 -7.02 -3.05
C LEU A 3 13.00 -6.64 -2.59
N THR A 4 13.95 -6.59 -3.50
CA THR A 4 15.33 -6.20 -3.21
C THR A 4 15.40 -4.76 -2.69
N GLN A 5 14.62 -3.83 -3.27
CA GLN A 5 14.53 -2.45 -2.79
C GLN A 5 13.97 -2.38 -1.36
N GLY A 6 12.99 -3.21 -1.02
CA GLY A 6 12.48 -3.32 0.34
C GLY A 6 13.57 -3.76 1.33
N VAL A 7 14.31 -4.81 1.01
CA VAL A 7 15.42 -5.30 1.85
C VAL A 7 16.52 -4.24 2.01
N ILE A 8 16.84 -3.50 0.96
CA ILE A 8 17.83 -2.40 1.04
C ILE A 8 17.31 -1.30 1.99
N ALA A 9 16.03 -0.91 1.86
CA ALA A 9 15.44 0.08 2.74
C ALA A 9 15.48 -0.34 4.21
N GLU A 10 15.17 -1.61 4.51
CA GLU A 10 15.26 -2.17 5.85
C GLU A 10 16.68 -2.09 6.43
N ARG A 11 17.68 -2.47 5.63
CA ARG A 11 19.08 -2.40 6.05
C ARG A 11 19.58 -0.98 6.31
N LEU A 12 19.15 -0.03 5.49
CA LEU A 12 19.57 1.37 5.62
C LEU A 12 18.86 2.09 6.78
N THR A 13 17.65 1.73 7.09
CA THR A 13 16.81 2.42 8.10
C THR A 13 16.77 1.73 9.45
N GLY A 14 17.11 0.43 9.50
CA GLY A 14 16.94 -0.42 10.69
C GLY A 14 15.46 -0.69 11.04
N LYS A 15 14.52 -0.37 10.14
CA LYS A 15 13.08 -0.57 10.32
C LYS A 15 12.55 -1.49 9.23
N SER A 16 11.46 -2.21 9.51
CA SER A 16 10.80 -3.04 8.50
C SER A 16 10.29 -2.19 7.32
N TRP A 17 10.08 -2.83 6.17
CA TRP A 17 9.51 -2.15 5.01
C TRP A 17 8.14 -1.55 5.33
N GLU A 18 7.30 -2.27 6.08
CA GLU A 18 5.97 -1.82 6.53
C GLU A 18 6.04 -0.56 7.38
N GLU A 19 6.97 -0.51 8.33
CA GLU A 19 7.19 0.68 9.17
C GLU A 19 7.66 1.87 8.32
N ASN A 20 8.58 1.64 7.40
CA ASN A 20 9.05 2.68 6.48
C ASN A 20 7.89 3.25 5.64
N ILE A 21 7.01 2.40 5.09
CA ILE A 21 5.86 2.85 4.30
C ILE A 21 4.88 3.66 5.18
N LYS A 22 4.56 3.17 6.37
CA LYS A 22 3.63 3.85 7.28
C LYS A 22 4.17 5.22 7.71
N GLU A 23 5.42 5.29 8.15
CA GLU A 23 6.01 6.53 8.68
C GLU A 23 6.37 7.55 7.61
N ARG A 24 6.90 7.10 6.46
CA ARG A 24 7.42 8.01 5.43
C ARG A 24 6.40 8.42 4.38
N PHE A 25 5.36 7.60 4.17
CA PHE A 25 4.35 7.84 3.15
C PHE A 25 2.95 8.03 3.74
N PHE A 26 2.43 7.05 4.46
CA PHE A 26 1.04 7.13 4.91
C PHE A 26 0.81 8.26 5.90
N ALA A 27 1.59 8.35 6.96
CA ALA A 27 1.43 9.38 7.98
C ALA A 27 1.63 10.82 7.44
N PRO A 28 2.70 11.15 6.68
CA PRO A 28 2.88 12.50 6.16
C PRO A 28 1.84 12.94 5.14
N LEU A 29 1.20 11.99 4.44
CA LEU A 29 0.17 12.26 3.44
C LEU A 29 -1.26 12.17 4.00
N GLY A 30 -1.41 11.77 5.28
CA GLY A 30 -2.71 11.53 5.90
C GLY A 30 -3.47 10.40 5.22
N MET A 31 -2.77 9.30 4.84
CA MET A 31 -3.35 8.12 4.20
C MET A 31 -3.80 7.11 5.26
N ASP A 32 -4.74 7.52 6.11
CA ASP A 32 -5.13 6.81 7.33
C ASP A 32 -5.88 5.50 7.07
N ARG A 33 -6.44 5.33 5.88
CA ARG A 33 -7.12 4.10 5.45
C ARG A 33 -6.25 3.15 4.66
N SER A 34 -5.02 3.57 4.34
CA SER A 34 -4.06 2.72 3.65
C SER A 34 -3.38 1.79 4.63
N ASN A 35 -3.16 0.56 4.22
CA ASN A 35 -2.46 -0.44 5.01
C ASN A 35 -1.59 -1.34 4.13
N VAL A 36 -0.76 -2.15 4.77
CA VAL A 36 0.17 -3.10 4.11
C VAL A 36 -0.06 -4.54 4.59
N SER A 37 -1.19 -4.81 5.23
CA SER A 37 -1.48 -6.09 5.87
C SER A 37 -2.84 -6.64 5.46
N ILE A 38 -2.88 -7.91 5.06
CA ILE A 38 -4.15 -8.61 4.80
C ILE A 38 -5.04 -8.65 6.04
N LYS A 39 -4.46 -8.79 7.24
CA LYS A 39 -5.21 -8.76 8.50
C LYS A 39 -5.89 -7.41 8.74
N GLU A 40 -5.19 -6.31 8.46
CA GLU A 40 -5.77 -4.96 8.53
C GLU A 40 -6.87 -4.77 7.47
N LEU A 41 -6.67 -5.31 6.26
CA LEU A 41 -7.67 -5.27 5.19
C LEU A 41 -8.94 -6.06 5.54
N GLU A 42 -8.79 -7.27 6.08
CA GLU A 42 -9.90 -8.14 6.52
C GLU A 42 -10.75 -7.47 7.62
N ASN A 43 -10.13 -6.68 8.49
CA ASN A 43 -10.82 -5.93 9.55
C ASN A 43 -11.39 -4.59 9.07
N SER A 44 -11.18 -4.21 7.82
CA SER A 44 -11.73 -2.97 7.27
C SER A 44 -13.23 -3.09 7.00
N THR A 45 -13.99 -2.09 7.42
CA THR A 45 -15.46 -2.05 7.22
C THR A 45 -15.88 -1.80 5.78
N ASN A 46 -14.98 -1.32 4.92
CA ASN A 46 -15.26 -0.97 3.53
C ASN A 46 -14.08 -1.41 2.64
N ALA A 47 -13.88 -2.71 2.52
CA ALA A 47 -12.89 -3.32 1.65
C ALA A 47 -13.57 -3.98 0.45
N ALA A 48 -13.01 -3.77 -0.73
CA ALA A 48 -13.46 -4.47 -1.93
C ALA A 48 -13.10 -5.96 -1.84
N LEU A 49 -13.98 -6.80 -2.34
CA LEU A 49 -13.81 -8.24 -2.39
C LEU A 49 -13.51 -8.68 -3.82
N GLY A 50 -12.61 -9.64 -3.96
CA GLY A 50 -12.37 -10.31 -5.22
C GLY A 50 -13.40 -11.43 -5.45
N TYR A 51 -13.77 -11.64 -6.70
CA TYR A 51 -14.63 -12.73 -7.13
C TYR A 51 -14.01 -13.46 -8.31
N GLU A 52 -14.23 -14.75 -8.38
CA GLU A 52 -13.84 -15.58 -9.53
C GLU A 52 -15.09 -16.24 -10.14
N LEU A 53 -15.00 -16.53 -11.43
CA LEU A 53 -16.01 -17.32 -12.10
C LEU A 53 -15.61 -18.81 -12.01
N TYR A 54 -16.35 -19.56 -11.21
CA TYR A 54 -16.13 -21.01 -11.04
C TYR A 54 -16.99 -21.78 -12.02
N LYS A 55 -16.39 -22.71 -12.77
CA LYS A 55 -17.05 -23.53 -13.79
C LYS A 55 -17.89 -22.70 -14.79
N ASP A 56 -17.35 -21.55 -15.19
CA ASP A 56 -17.94 -20.62 -16.18
C ASP A 56 -19.36 -20.10 -15.90
N SER A 57 -19.89 -20.36 -14.70
CA SER A 57 -21.28 -20.00 -14.39
C SER A 57 -21.56 -19.52 -12.97
N VAL A 58 -20.68 -19.79 -12.00
CA VAL A 58 -20.91 -19.46 -10.60
C VAL A 58 -19.90 -18.43 -10.12
N LEU A 59 -20.37 -17.25 -9.71
CA LEU A 59 -19.54 -16.24 -9.03
C LEU A 59 -19.24 -16.71 -7.60
N ARG A 60 -17.96 -16.84 -7.29
CA ARG A 60 -17.48 -17.24 -5.97
C ARG A 60 -16.56 -16.16 -5.42
N LYS A 61 -16.76 -15.78 -4.14
CA LYS A 61 -15.85 -14.87 -3.42
C LYS A 61 -14.48 -15.53 -3.27
N MET A 62 -13.44 -14.76 -3.63
CA MET A 62 -12.05 -15.18 -3.42
C MET A 62 -11.55 -14.74 -2.05
N PRO A 63 -10.74 -15.56 -1.36
CA PRO A 63 -10.01 -15.10 -0.19
C PRO A 63 -8.91 -14.11 -0.59
N TYR A 64 -8.51 -13.24 0.32
CA TYR A 64 -7.29 -12.45 0.14
C TYR A 64 -6.06 -13.35 0.21
N TYR A 65 -5.14 -13.15 -0.71
CA TYR A 65 -3.89 -13.90 -0.73
C TYR A 65 -2.86 -13.28 0.22
N LYS A 66 -2.23 -14.13 1.03
CA LYS A 66 -1.13 -13.71 1.91
C LYS A 66 0.17 -13.61 1.10
N ILE A 67 0.60 -12.40 0.83
CA ILE A 67 1.84 -12.10 0.07
C ILE A 67 2.90 -11.41 0.94
N ALA A 68 2.88 -11.64 2.25
CA ALA A 68 3.78 -10.96 3.20
C ALA A 68 5.27 -11.11 2.84
N ALA A 69 5.68 -12.28 2.34
CA ALA A 69 7.06 -12.50 1.88
C ALA A 69 7.46 -11.64 0.67
N MET A 70 6.48 -11.07 -0.05
CA MET A 70 6.67 -10.22 -1.22
C MET A 70 6.08 -8.83 -1.00
N ALA A 71 5.96 -8.39 0.25
CA ALA A 71 5.29 -7.16 0.63
C ALA A 71 5.71 -5.92 -0.20
N PRO A 72 7.00 -5.65 -0.46
CA PRO A 72 7.42 -4.53 -1.28
C PRO A 72 6.95 -4.58 -2.73
N ALA A 73 6.53 -5.74 -3.21
CA ALA A 73 6.06 -5.92 -4.59
C ALA A 73 4.55 -5.74 -4.77
N GLY A 74 3.75 -5.68 -3.69
CA GLY A 74 2.31 -5.57 -3.90
C GLY A 74 1.39 -5.63 -2.67
N SER A 75 1.87 -5.37 -1.46
CA SER A 75 1.05 -5.46 -0.24
C SER A 75 0.30 -4.17 0.14
N ILE A 76 0.46 -3.09 -0.61
CA ILE A 76 -0.25 -1.84 -0.29
C ILE A 76 -1.72 -1.97 -0.68
N ASN A 77 -2.59 -1.78 0.30
CA ASN A 77 -4.04 -1.64 0.13
C ASN A 77 -4.43 -0.19 0.40
N SER A 78 -5.21 0.42 -0.47
CA SER A 78 -5.55 1.83 -0.36
C SER A 78 -6.90 2.15 -1.02
N SER A 79 -7.39 3.36 -0.83
CA SER A 79 -8.56 3.89 -1.50
C SER A 79 -8.19 4.88 -2.61
N VAL A 80 -9.12 5.13 -3.54
CA VAL A 80 -8.92 6.12 -4.62
C VAL A 80 -8.57 7.50 -4.04
N ASN A 81 -9.25 7.93 -2.99
CA ASN A 81 -9.01 9.23 -2.37
C ASN A 81 -7.60 9.36 -1.78
N GLU A 82 -7.06 8.29 -1.22
CA GLU A 82 -5.71 8.30 -0.64
C GLU A 82 -4.64 8.16 -1.71
N MET A 83 -4.88 7.34 -2.72
CA MET A 83 -3.99 7.27 -3.88
C MET A 83 -3.93 8.61 -4.63
N ALA A 84 -5.00 9.40 -4.66
CA ALA A 84 -4.96 10.76 -5.19
C ALA A 84 -4.00 11.69 -4.42
N LYS A 85 -3.84 11.50 -3.10
CA LYS A 85 -2.83 12.24 -2.33
C LYS A 85 -1.41 11.89 -2.78
N TRP A 86 -1.14 10.62 -3.01
CA TRP A 86 0.14 10.15 -3.55
C TRP A 86 0.40 10.69 -4.97
N LEU A 87 -0.61 10.66 -5.85
CA LEU A 87 -0.48 11.24 -7.20
C LEU A 87 -0.19 12.75 -7.16
N LYS A 88 -0.77 13.50 -6.23
CA LYS A 88 -0.45 14.93 -6.05
C LYS A 88 1.02 15.16 -5.71
N VAL A 89 1.66 14.28 -4.96
CA VAL A 89 3.10 14.36 -4.68
C VAL A 89 3.91 14.28 -5.98
N TRP A 90 3.57 13.34 -6.86
CA TRP A 90 4.25 13.19 -8.15
C TRP A 90 4.06 14.39 -9.07
N ILE A 91 2.82 14.86 -9.23
CA ILE A 91 2.49 16.01 -10.07
C ILE A 91 3.20 17.27 -9.57
N ASN A 92 3.38 17.41 -8.27
CA ASN A 92 3.98 18.59 -7.64
C ASN A 92 5.47 18.41 -7.29
N ASN A 93 6.21 17.58 -8.01
CA ASN A 93 7.64 17.36 -7.82
C ASN A 93 8.02 17.11 -6.35
N GLY A 94 7.39 16.13 -5.71
CA GLY A 94 7.67 15.74 -4.34
C GLY A 94 7.02 16.61 -3.26
N LYS A 95 6.19 17.59 -3.63
CA LYS A 95 5.53 18.49 -2.66
C LYS A 95 4.11 18.02 -2.35
N TYR A 96 3.73 18.15 -1.08
CA TYR A 96 2.36 17.95 -0.61
C TYR A 96 2.01 19.08 0.37
N ASN A 97 0.87 19.75 0.15
CA ASN A 97 0.45 20.93 0.92
C ASN A 97 1.55 21.99 1.06
N ASN A 98 2.19 22.34 -0.06
CA ASN A 98 3.30 23.31 -0.17
C ASN A 98 4.55 22.99 0.66
N ARG A 99 4.69 21.78 1.19
CA ARG A 99 5.88 21.30 1.88
C ARG A 99 6.57 20.24 1.03
N VAL A 100 7.88 20.29 0.95
CA VAL A 100 8.68 19.23 0.35
C VAL A 100 8.57 18.00 1.24
N LYS A 101 8.11 16.89 0.67
CA LYS A 101 8.00 15.61 1.37
C LYS A 101 9.01 14.59 0.84
N PHE A 102 9.30 14.67 -0.45
CA PHE A 102 10.19 13.75 -1.12
C PHE A 102 11.07 14.53 -2.11
N ASN A 103 12.34 14.18 -2.18
CA ASN A 103 13.25 14.63 -3.23
C ASN A 103 13.36 13.50 -4.26
N PHE A 104 12.92 13.78 -5.46
CA PHE A 104 13.04 12.85 -6.59
C PHE A 104 14.27 13.19 -7.41
#